data_9f2492210dad5a0c4521bff91cf53334
#
_entry.id   9f2492210dad5a0c4521bff91cf53334
#
_cell.length_a   1.000
_cell.length_b   1.000
_cell.length_c   1.000
_cell.angle_alpha   90.00
_cell.angle_beta   90.00
_cell.angle_gamma   90.00
#
_symmetry.space_group_name_H-M   'P 1'
#
loop_
_entity.id
_entity.type
_entity.pdbx_description
1 polymer ?
#
loop_
_entity_poly.entity_id
_entity_poly.type
_entity_poly.pdbx_seq_one_letter_code
_entity_poly.pdbx_strand_id
1 'polypeptide(L)'
;MRLLFKTLLANFVIFLGLVLVIELIFGNWFKNDNFGYSIRESRNVNIPMSVKYDEKKYDYIFQRNNYGFIGKEIKTKEIQAVFLGGSTGEEMFKPYEFSIVGLLNKKLEKENIKLNITNASKGGKSTRGYVNDFTHWFSKISNFNPKIFIFYIGLNDSSLVLPDHFDEPIREGKIEKMEDYVKNNSIFYQLKKKVEHKYFNKLKKYYGLGDPNLYNNFNFL
;
A
#
# COMPACT_ATOMS: atom_id res chain seq x y z
N MET A 1 0.77 -9.66 50.92
CA MET A 1 1.67 -9.39 49.78
C MET A 1 1.76 -10.56 48.80
N ARG A 2 2.12 -11.79 49.17
CA ARG A 2 2.20 -12.96 48.24
C ARG A 2 0.92 -13.30 47.49
N LEU A 3 -0.27 -13.19 48.14
CA LEU A 3 -1.56 -13.50 47.50
C LEU A 3 -1.86 -12.46 46.40
N LEU A 4 -1.71 -11.18 46.71
CA LEU A 4 -1.92 -10.09 45.73
C LEU A 4 -1.02 -10.24 44.51
N PHE A 5 0.26 -10.58 44.70
CA PHE A 5 1.19 -10.84 43.61
C PHE A 5 0.76 -12.03 42.73
N LYS A 6 0.31 -13.14 43.35
CA LYS A 6 -0.21 -14.29 42.58
C LYS A 6 -1.44 -13.94 41.75
N THR A 7 -2.38 -13.17 42.35
CA THR A 7 -3.58 -12.72 41.63
C THR A 7 -3.24 -11.80 40.46
N LEU A 8 -2.33 -10.84 40.66
CA LEU A 8 -1.87 -9.97 39.59
C LEU A 8 -1.17 -10.76 38.48
N LEU A 9 -0.32 -11.72 38.84
CA LEU A 9 0.35 -12.58 37.86
C LEU A 9 -0.63 -13.43 37.07
N ALA A 10 -1.63 -14.03 37.75
CA ALA A 10 -2.66 -14.82 37.10
C ALA A 10 -3.47 -13.96 36.10
N ASN A 11 -3.90 -12.77 36.51
CA ASN A 11 -4.65 -11.86 35.64
C ASN A 11 -3.79 -11.41 34.42
N PHE A 12 -2.50 -11.18 34.64
CA PHE A 12 -1.57 -10.83 33.55
C PHE A 12 -1.44 -11.98 32.54
N VAL A 13 -1.31 -13.22 33.00
CA VAL A 13 -1.24 -14.41 32.15
C VAL A 13 -2.54 -14.59 31.34
N ILE A 14 -3.70 -14.42 32.01
CA ILE A 14 -4.99 -14.48 31.32
C ILE A 14 -5.09 -13.38 30.26
N PHE A 15 -4.69 -12.16 30.58
CA PHE A 15 -4.68 -11.04 29.65
C PHE A 15 -3.80 -11.35 28.43
N LEU A 16 -2.58 -11.84 28.63
CA LEU A 16 -1.69 -12.24 27.53
C LEU A 16 -2.30 -13.37 26.69
N GLY A 17 -2.95 -14.33 27.32
CA GLY A 17 -3.67 -15.40 26.63
C GLY A 17 -4.78 -14.86 25.73
N LEU A 18 -5.58 -13.92 26.23
CA LEU A 18 -6.64 -13.27 25.45
C LEU A 18 -6.07 -12.46 24.26
N VAL A 19 -5.00 -11.72 24.49
CA VAL A 19 -4.31 -10.98 23.42
C VAL A 19 -3.84 -11.94 22.32
N LEU A 20 -3.22 -13.06 22.71
CA LEU A 20 -2.75 -14.08 21.78
C LEU A 20 -3.92 -14.69 20.98
N VAL A 21 -5.01 -15.03 21.63
CA VAL A 21 -6.21 -15.58 20.95
C VAL A 21 -6.77 -14.58 19.93
N ILE A 22 -6.87 -13.30 20.30
CA ILE A 22 -7.32 -12.24 19.37
C ILE A 22 -6.36 -12.12 18.18
N GLU A 23 -5.05 -12.14 18.42
CA GLU A 23 -4.05 -12.11 17.34
C GLU A 23 -4.19 -13.31 16.40
N LEU A 24 -4.36 -14.51 16.92
CA LEU A 24 -4.48 -15.73 16.10
C LEU A 24 -5.76 -15.77 15.28
N ILE A 25 -6.88 -15.27 15.82
CA ILE A 25 -8.19 -15.28 15.14
C ILE A 25 -8.28 -14.16 14.10
N PHE A 26 -7.87 -12.95 14.43
CA PHE A 26 -8.08 -11.76 13.61
C PHE A 26 -6.83 -11.28 12.86
N GLY A 27 -5.67 -11.74 13.24
CA GLY A 27 -4.42 -11.48 12.52
C GLY A 27 -4.32 -12.25 11.21
N ASN A 28 -3.31 -11.91 10.43
CA ASN A 28 -3.05 -12.55 9.14
C ASN A 28 -2.02 -13.70 9.22
N TRP A 29 -1.75 -14.21 10.44
CA TRP A 29 -0.69 -15.18 10.72
C TRP A 29 -0.76 -16.48 9.90
N PHE A 30 -1.98 -16.92 9.57
CA PHE A 30 -2.23 -18.16 8.83
C PHE A 30 -2.64 -17.93 7.37
N LYS A 31 -2.66 -16.67 6.90
CA LYS A 31 -2.89 -16.42 5.49
C LYS A 31 -1.65 -16.86 4.71
N ASN A 32 -1.87 -17.68 3.69
CA ASN A 32 -0.85 -18.06 2.72
C ASN A 32 -0.48 -16.84 1.87
N ASP A 33 0.27 -15.95 2.46
CA ASP A 33 0.74 -14.75 1.85
C ASP A 33 2.21 -14.91 1.52
N ASN A 34 2.47 -15.27 0.26
CA ASN A 34 3.80 -15.61 -0.21
C ASN A 34 4.77 -14.43 -0.27
N PHE A 35 4.29 -13.22 0.00
CA PHE A 35 5.17 -12.04 0.02
C PHE A 35 6.00 -11.96 1.28
N GLY A 36 5.48 -12.49 2.38
CA GLY A 36 6.06 -12.28 3.67
C GLY A 36 6.17 -10.79 3.99
N TYR A 37 7.26 -10.43 4.58
CA TYR A 37 7.59 -9.12 5.13
C TYR A 37 8.50 -8.28 4.23
N SER A 38 8.93 -8.79 3.09
CA SER A 38 10.03 -8.21 2.30
C SER A 38 9.59 -7.23 1.21
N ILE A 39 8.30 -6.89 1.12
CA ILE A 39 7.87 -5.86 0.18
C ILE A 39 7.69 -4.52 0.89
N ARG A 40 8.22 -3.49 0.28
CA ARG A 40 8.08 -2.11 0.74
C ARG A 40 6.67 -1.58 0.55
N GLU A 41 5.92 -2.18 -0.37
CA GLU A 41 4.61 -1.72 -0.75
C GLU A 41 3.57 -2.04 0.31
N SER A 42 2.74 -1.05 0.63
CA SER A 42 1.60 -1.26 1.52
C SER A 42 0.58 -2.18 0.86
N ARG A 43 0.10 -3.18 1.60
CA ARG A 43 -0.89 -4.16 1.16
C ARG A 43 -2.18 -4.00 1.94
N ASN A 44 -3.29 -4.45 1.37
CA ASN A 44 -4.61 -4.42 2.01
C ASN A 44 -4.96 -3.01 2.54
N VAL A 45 -4.61 -1.99 1.76
CA VAL A 45 -4.86 -0.59 2.10
C VAL A 45 -6.20 -0.17 1.55
N ASN A 46 -7.01 0.46 2.40
CA ASN A 46 -8.28 1.07 2.03
C ASN A 46 -8.35 2.46 2.68
N ILE A 47 -8.11 3.50 1.90
CA ILE A 47 -8.08 4.88 2.38
C ILE A 47 -9.28 5.62 1.81
N PRO A 48 -10.25 6.03 2.64
CA PRO A 48 -11.32 6.91 2.20
C PRO A 48 -10.74 8.26 1.75
N MET A 49 -11.03 8.64 0.54
CA MET A 49 -10.57 9.87 -0.09
C MET A 49 -11.77 10.70 -0.55
N SER A 50 -11.59 12.01 -0.51
CA SER A 50 -12.56 12.96 -1.06
C SER A 50 -11.78 14.04 -1.80
N VAL A 51 -12.13 14.24 -3.05
CA VAL A 51 -11.52 15.28 -3.88
C VAL A 51 -12.62 16.12 -4.53
N LYS A 52 -12.35 17.39 -4.73
CA LYS A 52 -13.24 18.29 -5.49
C LYS A 52 -12.54 18.59 -6.82
N TYR A 53 -13.23 18.34 -7.91
CA TYR A 53 -12.78 18.62 -9.26
C TYR A 53 -13.90 19.25 -10.05
N ASP A 54 -13.66 20.39 -10.66
CA ASP A 54 -14.66 21.19 -11.40
C ASP A 54 -15.98 21.32 -10.64
N GLU A 55 -15.91 21.79 -9.38
CA GLU A 55 -17.04 21.94 -8.47
C GLU A 55 -17.75 20.66 -8.04
N LYS A 56 -17.44 19.54 -8.68
CA LYS A 56 -17.99 18.23 -8.35
C LYS A 56 -17.14 17.53 -7.31
N LYS A 57 -17.79 17.04 -6.25
CA LYS A 57 -17.16 16.25 -5.20
C LYS A 57 -17.18 14.77 -5.59
N TYR A 58 -16.02 14.12 -5.42
CA TYR A 58 -15.84 12.68 -5.62
C TYR A 58 -15.39 12.06 -4.30
N ASP A 59 -16.22 11.19 -3.73
CA ASP A 59 -15.87 10.37 -2.59
C ASP A 59 -15.56 8.96 -3.11
N TYR A 60 -14.38 8.44 -2.76
CA TYR A 60 -13.92 7.12 -3.23
C TYR A 60 -12.98 6.47 -2.22
N ILE A 61 -12.62 5.24 -2.46
CA ILE A 61 -11.63 4.52 -1.65
C ILE A 61 -10.40 4.28 -2.51
N PHE A 62 -9.26 4.85 -2.11
CA PHE A 62 -7.97 4.46 -2.66
C PHE A 62 -7.61 3.09 -2.08
N GLN A 63 -7.37 2.11 -2.94
CA GLN A 63 -7.12 0.73 -2.54
C GLN A 63 -5.77 0.24 -3.03
N ARG A 64 -5.08 -0.52 -2.18
CA ARG A 64 -4.03 -1.45 -2.58
C ARG A 64 -4.43 -2.85 -2.13
N ASN A 65 -4.42 -3.76 -3.06
CA ASN A 65 -4.86 -5.13 -2.83
C ASN A 65 -3.86 -5.96 -2.00
N ASN A 66 -4.13 -7.24 -1.83
CA ASN A 66 -3.27 -8.14 -1.08
C ASN A 66 -1.85 -8.26 -1.66
N TYR A 67 -1.68 -8.00 -2.93
CA TYR A 67 -0.39 -8.02 -3.62
C TYR A 67 0.34 -6.67 -3.63
N GLY A 68 -0.28 -5.60 -3.12
CA GLY A 68 0.25 -4.24 -3.13
C GLY A 68 -0.08 -3.46 -4.41
N PHE A 69 -0.76 -4.06 -5.38
CA PHE A 69 -1.21 -3.37 -6.58
C PHE A 69 -2.37 -2.43 -6.28
N ILE A 70 -2.44 -1.32 -7.00
CA ILE A 70 -3.53 -0.35 -6.86
C ILE A 70 -4.78 -0.91 -7.51
N GLY A 71 -5.89 -0.86 -6.80
CA GLY A 71 -7.20 -1.36 -7.22
C GLY A 71 -7.67 -2.56 -6.43
N LYS A 72 -8.73 -3.21 -6.94
CA LYS A 72 -9.35 -4.37 -6.31
C LYS A 72 -8.47 -5.62 -6.42
N GLU A 73 -8.86 -6.66 -5.67
CA GLU A 73 -8.23 -7.98 -5.81
C GLU A 73 -8.37 -8.51 -7.24
N ILE A 74 -7.28 -9.09 -7.73
CA ILE A 74 -7.21 -9.73 -9.03
C ILE A 74 -6.45 -11.04 -8.89
N LYS A 75 -6.86 -12.06 -9.63
CA LYS A 75 -6.12 -13.31 -9.69
C LYS A 75 -4.82 -13.10 -10.43
N THR A 76 -3.71 -13.43 -9.80
CA THR A 76 -2.35 -13.16 -10.31
C THR A 76 -2.12 -13.73 -11.71
N LYS A 77 -2.67 -14.94 -11.99
CA LYS A 77 -2.62 -15.58 -13.31
C LYS A 77 -3.37 -14.82 -14.41
N GLU A 78 -4.28 -13.92 -14.04
CA GLU A 78 -5.07 -13.12 -14.98
C GLU A 78 -4.39 -11.78 -15.32
N ILE A 79 -3.31 -11.43 -14.62
CA ILE A 79 -2.54 -10.22 -14.87
C ILE A 79 -1.65 -10.44 -16.10
N GLN A 80 -1.94 -9.72 -17.17
CA GLN A 80 -1.20 -9.82 -18.43
C GLN A 80 -0.24 -8.66 -18.63
N ALA A 81 -0.56 -7.51 -18.05
CA ALA A 81 0.29 -6.33 -18.10
C ALA A 81 0.43 -5.66 -16.73
N VAL A 82 1.56 -5.04 -16.47
CA VAL A 82 1.86 -4.27 -15.28
C VAL A 82 2.26 -2.86 -15.66
N PHE A 83 1.58 -1.89 -15.08
CA PHE A 83 1.91 -0.48 -15.22
C PHE A 83 2.76 -0.03 -14.03
N LEU A 84 3.87 0.61 -14.30
CA LEU A 84 4.88 1.07 -13.36
C LEU A 84 5.08 2.57 -13.53
N GLY A 85 4.80 3.35 -12.51
CA GLY A 85 4.95 4.80 -12.54
C GLY A 85 5.23 5.38 -11.15
N GLY A 86 5.74 6.60 -11.11
CA GLY A 86 5.89 7.35 -9.87
C GLY A 86 4.54 7.80 -9.31
N SER A 87 4.52 8.93 -8.59
CA SER A 87 3.28 9.54 -8.07
C SER A 87 2.25 9.85 -9.16
N THR A 88 2.72 10.20 -10.36
CA THR A 88 1.89 10.44 -11.55
C THR A 88 1.21 9.17 -12.07
N GLY A 89 1.75 8.00 -11.79
CA GLY A 89 1.13 6.71 -12.11
C GLY A 89 0.33 6.13 -10.94
N GLU A 90 0.70 6.46 -9.70
CA GLU A 90 -0.05 6.07 -8.51
C GLU A 90 -1.42 6.73 -8.44
N GLU A 91 -1.48 8.00 -8.83
CA GLU A 91 -2.72 8.78 -8.97
C GLU A 91 -3.66 8.68 -7.75
N MET A 92 -3.07 8.71 -6.55
CA MET A 92 -3.78 8.52 -5.29
C MET A 92 -4.96 9.50 -5.08
N PHE A 93 -4.87 10.69 -5.69
CA PHE A 93 -5.85 11.77 -5.52
C PHE A 93 -6.94 11.79 -6.58
N LYS A 94 -7.19 10.66 -7.24
CA LYS A 94 -8.34 10.51 -8.15
C LYS A 94 -8.97 9.12 -8.03
N PRO A 95 -10.28 8.97 -8.28
CA PRO A 95 -10.91 7.66 -8.34
C PRO A 95 -10.23 6.75 -9.37
N TYR A 96 -10.13 5.46 -9.07
CA TYR A 96 -9.43 4.50 -9.93
C TYR A 96 -9.94 4.49 -11.37
N GLU A 97 -11.23 4.62 -11.57
CA GLU A 97 -11.87 4.64 -12.90
C GLU A 97 -11.44 5.82 -13.77
N PHE A 98 -10.88 6.88 -13.18
CA PHE A 98 -10.32 8.03 -13.89
C PHE A 98 -8.79 8.01 -13.94
N SER A 99 -8.16 7.00 -13.36
CA SER A 99 -6.71 6.82 -13.45
C SER A 99 -6.29 6.35 -14.85
N ILE A 100 -5.01 6.52 -15.18
CA ILE A 100 -4.43 6.04 -16.44
C ILE A 100 -4.77 4.56 -16.65
N VAL A 101 -4.52 3.72 -15.64
CA VAL A 101 -4.77 2.27 -15.74
C VAL A 101 -6.26 1.96 -15.78
N GLY A 102 -7.07 2.66 -14.99
CA GLY A 102 -8.53 2.49 -15.03
C GLY A 102 -9.13 2.83 -16.38
N LEU A 103 -8.70 3.94 -17.00
CA LEU A 103 -9.14 4.35 -18.32
C LEU A 103 -8.64 3.40 -19.42
N LEU A 104 -7.37 2.92 -19.32
CA LEU A 104 -6.83 1.93 -20.25
C LEU A 104 -7.63 0.63 -20.20
N ASN A 105 -7.87 0.07 -19.01
CA ASN A 105 -8.67 -1.15 -18.87
C ASN A 105 -10.08 -0.97 -19.42
N LYS A 106 -10.73 0.15 -19.13
CA LYS A 106 -12.06 0.46 -19.67
C LYS A 106 -12.08 0.57 -21.19
N LYS A 107 -11.03 1.16 -21.78
CA LYS A 107 -10.90 1.26 -23.25
C LYS A 107 -10.67 -0.11 -23.87
N LEU A 108 -9.79 -0.92 -23.30
CA LEU A 108 -9.52 -2.29 -23.76
C LEU A 108 -10.78 -3.16 -23.72
N GLU A 109 -11.55 -3.07 -22.63
CA GLU A 109 -12.83 -3.77 -22.50
C GLU A 109 -13.82 -3.34 -23.60
N LYS A 110 -13.93 -2.03 -23.85
CA LYS A 110 -14.80 -1.50 -24.93
C LYS A 110 -14.41 -2.00 -26.30
N GLU A 111 -13.12 -2.17 -26.57
CA GLU A 111 -12.59 -2.71 -27.83
C GLU A 111 -12.57 -4.24 -27.86
N ASN A 112 -13.13 -4.93 -26.86
CA ASN A 112 -13.11 -6.39 -26.69
C ASN A 112 -11.70 -6.99 -26.64
N ILE A 113 -10.71 -6.22 -26.22
CA ILE A 113 -9.32 -6.68 -26.04
C ILE A 113 -9.19 -7.26 -24.65
N LYS A 114 -8.94 -8.56 -24.57
CA LYS A 114 -8.71 -9.28 -23.30
C LYS A 114 -7.29 -9.03 -22.79
N LEU A 115 -7.04 -7.86 -22.25
CA LEU A 115 -5.77 -7.50 -21.63
C LEU A 115 -6.03 -6.85 -20.25
N ASN A 116 -5.68 -7.53 -19.19
CA ASN A 116 -5.81 -7.02 -17.82
C ASN A 116 -4.51 -6.33 -17.38
N ILE A 117 -4.56 -5.03 -17.22
CA ILE A 117 -3.45 -4.21 -16.75
C ILE A 117 -3.64 -3.95 -15.25
N THR A 118 -2.63 -4.30 -14.45
CA THR A 118 -2.58 -3.92 -13.03
C THR A 118 -1.63 -2.75 -12.81
N ASN A 119 -1.90 -1.95 -11.78
CA ASN A 119 -1.10 -0.77 -11.46
C ASN A 119 -0.18 -1.06 -10.26
N ALA A 120 1.13 -1.08 -10.51
CA ALA A 120 2.18 -1.25 -9.51
C ALA A 120 2.91 0.06 -9.17
N SER A 121 2.34 1.20 -9.54
CA SER A 121 2.96 2.50 -9.33
C SER A 121 3.10 2.88 -7.86
N LYS A 122 4.12 3.68 -7.55
CA LYS A 122 4.37 4.21 -6.21
C LYS A 122 5.01 5.60 -6.26
N GLY A 123 4.44 6.51 -5.47
CA GLY A 123 4.99 7.86 -5.33
C GLY A 123 6.43 7.86 -4.86
N GLY A 124 7.26 8.68 -5.50
CA GLY A 124 8.67 8.81 -5.18
C GLY A 124 9.59 7.70 -5.70
N LYS A 125 9.06 6.64 -6.33
CA LYS A 125 9.86 5.52 -6.81
C LYS A 125 10.59 5.88 -8.10
N SER A 126 11.91 5.62 -8.14
CA SER A 126 12.76 5.75 -9.30
C SER A 126 12.87 4.45 -10.10
N THR A 127 13.58 4.48 -11.23
CA THR A 127 13.92 3.27 -12.02
C THR A 127 14.65 2.24 -11.18
N ARG A 128 15.57 2.65 -10.30
CA ARG A 128 16.28 1.75 -9.38
C ARG A 128 15.31 1.02 -8.45
N GLY A 129 14.31 1.72 -7.91
CA GLY A 129 13.27 1.12 -7.08
C GLY A 129 12.45 0.07 -7.82
N TYR A 130 12.17 0.28 -9.12
CA TYR A 130 11.48 -0.72 -9.94
C TYR A 130 12.34 -1.92 -10.27
N VAL A 131 13.64 -1.77 -10.52
CA VAL A 131 14.56 -2.92 -10.65
C VAL A 131 14.51 -3.80 -9.41
N ASN A 132 14.50 -3.19 -8.23
CA ASN A 132 14.36 -3.90 -6.99
C ASN A 132 13.01 -4.64 -6.86
N ASP A 133 11.92 -4.09 -7.40
CA ASP A 133 10.61 -4.74 -7.39
C ASP A 133 10.60 -6.07 -8.14
N PHE A 134 11.32 -6.19 -9.24
CA PHE A 134 11.43 -7.46 -9.97
C PHE A 134 12.06 -8.55 -9.10
N THR A 135 13.07 -8.19 -8.32
CA THR A 135 13.79 -9.15 -7.45
C THR A 135 13.02 -9.45 -6.16
N HIS A 136 12.39 -8.45 -5.57
CA HIS A 136 11.95 -8.54 -4.17
C HIS A 136 10.43 -8.50 -3.99
N TRP A 137 9.69 -8.11 -5.01
CA TRP A 137 8.24 -8.07 -4.98
C TRP A 137 7.64 -9.03 -6.01
N PHE A 138 7.81 -8.78 -7.30
CA PHE A 138 7.15 -9.55 -8.36
C PHE A 138 7.55 -11.03 -8.37
N SER A 139 8.82 -11.32 -8.09
CA SER A 139 9.34 -12.70 -7.98
C SER A 139 8.70 -13.50 -6.83
N LYS A 140 8.07 -12.83 -5.88
CA LYS A 140 7.41 -13.47 -4.73
C LYS A 140 5.94 -13.80 -4.98
N ILE A 141 5.35 -13.28 -6.04
CA ILE A 141 3.93 -13.47 -6.37
C ILE A 141 3.74 -14.81 -7.08
N SER A 142 3.03 -15.73 -6.47
CA SER A 142 2.72 -17.01 -7.07
C SER A 142 1.86 -16.86 -8.32
N ASN A 143 2.21 -17.60 -9.38
CA ASN A 143 1.50 -17.58 -10.66
C ASN A 143 1.42 -16.19 -11.33
N PHE A 144 2.37 -15.31 -11.03
CA PHE A 144 2.48 -13.99 -11.61
C PHE A 144 3.45 -14.04 -12.80
N ASN A 145 2.91 -13.97 -14.01
CA ASN A 145 3.71 -14.05 -15.25
C ASN A 145 3.17 -13.07 -16.31
N PRO A 146 3.20 -11.76 -16.03
CA PRO A 146 2.77 -10.76 -16.98
C PRO A 146 3.68 -10.78 -18.21
N LYS A 147 3.10 -10.51 -19.39
CA LYS A 147 3.82 -10.48 -20.67
C LYS A 147 4.29 -9.07 -21.04
N ILE A 148 3.66 -8.05 -20.43
CA ILE A 148 3.88 -6.65 -20.78
C ILE A 148 4.17 -5.86 -19.50
N PHE A 149 5.23 -5.06 -19.56
CA PHE A 149 5.53 -4.04 -18.55
C PHE A 149 5.48 -2.68 -19.21
N ILE A 150 4.66 -1.78 -18.67
CA ILE A 150 4.48 -0.42 -19.16
C ILE A 150 5.15 0.50 -18.15
N PHE A 151 6.21 1.21 -18.58
CA PHE A 151 6.97 2.11 -17.72
C PHE A 151 6.59 3.57 -18.02
N TYR A 152 6.11 4.27 -16.98
CA TYR A 152 5.87 5.70 -16.97
C TYR A 152 6.73 6.32 -15.86
N ILE A 153 8.02 6.39 -16.13
CA ILE A 153 9.09 6.68 -15.17
C ILE A 153 9.98 7.82 -15.70
N GLY A 154 10.91 8.29 -14.86
CA GLY A 154 11.94 9.26 -15.22
C GLY A 154 11.95 10.49 -14.32
N LEU A 155 10.80 11.02 -13.89
CA LEU A 155 10.76 12.24 -13.08
C LEU A 155 11.52 12.09 -11.76
N ASN A 156 11.34 10.96 -11.08
CA ASN A 156 12.02 10.69 -9.80
C ASN A 156 13.51 10.35 -10.01
N ASP A 157 13.91 9.96 -11.21
CA ASP A 157 15.30 9.67 -11.54
C ASP A 157 16.12 10.96 -11.72
N SER A 158 15.48 12.07 -12.09
CA SER A 158 16.15 13.37 -12.20
C SER A 158 16.57 13.94 -10.84
N SER A 159 15.98 13.41 -9.75
CA SER A 159 16.24 13.83 -8.36
C SER A 159 17.27 12.94 -7.67
N LEU A 160 18.19 12.32 -8.38
CA LEU A 160 19.22 11.38 -7.86
C LEU A 160 20.20 11.97 -6.83
N VAL A 161 19.96 13.20 -6.38
CA VAL A 161 20.59 13.79 -5.19
C VAL A 161 20.01 13.22 -3.89
N LEU A 162 18.95 12.40 -3.98
CA LEU A 162 18.35 11.74 -2.80
C LEU A 162 19.30 10.66 -2.28
N PRO A 163 19.35 10.50 -0.93
CA PRO A 163 20.19 9.47 -0.31
C PRO A 163 19.97 8.11 -0.96
N ASP A 164 21.04 7.33 -1.07
CA ASP A 164 21.06 5.99 -1.68
C ASP A 164 19.96 5.03 -1.21
N HIS A 165 19.32 5.35 -0.09
CA HIS A 165 18.32 4.50 0.57
C HIS A 165 16.87 4.81 0.20
N PHE A 166 16.58 5.83 -0.60
CA PHE A 166 15.20 6.25 -0.87
C PHE A 166 14.38 5.18 -1.59
N ASP A 167 15.01 4.44 -2.47
CA ASP A 167 14.42 3.34 -3.25
C ASP A 167 14.86 1.95 -2.79
N GLU A 168 15.70 1.86 -1.76
CA GLU A 168 16.11 0.56 -1.26
C GLU A 168 14.94 -0.15 -0.59
N PRO A 169 14.59 -1.34 -1.06
CA PRO A 169 13.37 -1.99 -0.61
C PRO A 169 13.56 -2.75 0.69
N ILE A 170 14.81 -2.95 1.20
CA ILE A 170 15.00 -4.15 1.98
C ILE A 170 15.86 -3.91 3.18
N ARG A 171 15.20 -4.11 4.26
CA ARG A 171 15.81 -4.45 5.52
C ARG A 171 16.23 -5.92 5.45
N GLU A 172 17.52 -6.16 5.21
CA GLU A 172 18.05 -7.53 5.06
C GLU A 172 18.34 -8.23 6.39
N GLY A 173 18.39 -7.49 7.48
CA GLY A 173 18.63 -8.02 8.82
C GLY A 173 17.51 -8.99 9.27
N LYS A 174 17.88 -10.02 10.05
CA LYS A 174 16.90 -10.98 10.58
C LYS A 174 15.85 -10.32 11.49
N ILE A 175 16.30 -9.31 12.28
CA ILE A 175 15.43 -8.58 13.21
C ILE A 175 14.42 -7.73 12.45
N GLU A 176 14.89 -6.99 11.45
CA GLU A 176 14.01 -6.16 10.61
C GLU A 176 12.98 -6.99 9.85
N LYS A 177 13.39 -8.13 9.33
CA LYS A 177 12.48 -9.08 8.67
C LYS A 177 11.40 -9.58 9.62
N MET A 178 11.78 -9.92 10.85
CA MET A 178 10.85 -10.36 11.88
C MET A 178 9.91 -9.22 12.30
N GLU A 179 10.42 -8.02 12.44
CA GLU A 179 9.62 -6.82 12.74
C GLU A 179 8.56 -6.56 11.65
N ASP A 180 8.96 -6.59 10.38
CA ASP A 180 8.06 -6.40 9.25
C ASP A 180 7.03 -7.53 9.15
N TYR A 181 7.43 -8.77 9.43
CA TYR A 181 6.51 -9.90 9.51
C TYR A 181 5.45 -9.70 10.58
N VAL A 182 5.84 -9.29 11.80
CA VAL A 182 4.91 -8.99 12.88
C VAL A 182 3.99 -7.83 12.50
N LYS A 183 4.53 -6.74 11.97
CA LYS A 183 3.75 -5.56 11.54
C LYS A 183 2.70 -5.89 10.49
N ASN A 184 3.01 -6.78 9.56
CA ASN A 184 2.09 -7.16 8.49
C ASN A 184 1.01 -8.14 8.93
N ASN A 185 1.28 -8.96 9.96
CA ASN A 185 0.37 -10.00 10.39
C ASN A 185 -0.43 -9.65 11.65
N SER A 186 0.07 -8.77 12.52
CA SER A 186 -0.59 -8.41 13.76
C SER A 186 -1.83 -7.55 13.54
N ILE A 187 -2.97 -7.99 14.10
CA ILE A 187 -4.22 -7.21 14.11
C ILE A 187 -4.06 -5.93 14.94
N PHE A 188 -3.35 -5.99 16.06
CA PHE A 188 -3.14 -4.81 16.91
C PHE A 188 -2.29 -3.74 16.20
N TYR A 189 -1.29 -4.15 15.45
CA TYR A 189 -0.52 -3.21 14.65
C TYR A 189 -1.36 -2.56 13.53
N GLN A 190 -2.22 -3.33 12.87
CA GLN A 190 -3.15 -2.81 11.87
C GLN A 190 -4.16 -1.83 12.48
N LEU A 191 -4.70 -2.16 13.66
CA LEU A 191 -5.59 -1.26 14.41
C LEU A 191 -4.87 0.03 14.83
N LYS A 192 -3.64 -0.08 15.36
CA LYS A 192 -2.79 1.08 15.67
C LYS A 192 -2.65 1.99 14.45
N LYS A 193 -2.28 1.45 13.29
CA LYS A 193 -2.17 2.24 12.05
C LYS A 193 -3.49 2.91 11.66
N LYS A 194 -4.62 2.22 11.77
CA LYS A 194 -5.94 2.80 11.48
C LYS A 194 -6.26 3.98 12.42
N VAL A 195 -5.95 3.83 13.70
CA VAL A 195 -6.16 4.89 14.71
C VAL A 195 -5.24 6.09 14.42
N GLU A 196 -3.95 5.84 14.20
CA GLU A 196 -2.97 6.87 13.86
C GLU A 196 -3.38 7.64 12.61
N HIS A 197 -3.80 6.93 11.57
CA HIS A 197 -4.27 7.54 10.32
C HIS A 197 -5.53 8.39 10.54
N LYS A 198 -6.49 7.90 11.33
CA LYS A 198 -7.71 8.65 11.68
C LYS A 198 -7.37 9.92 12.49
N TYR A 199 -6.44 9.82 13.44
CA TYR A 199 -5.98 10.95 14.24
C TYR A 199 -5.21 11.97 13.39
N PHE A 200 -4.31 11.49 12.55
CA PHE A 200 -3.52 12.34 11.64
C PHE A 200 -4.40 13.08 10.63
N ASN A 201 -5.43 12.45 10.08
CA ASN A 201 -6.39 13.08 9.20
C ASN A 201 -7.26 14.12 9.95
N LYS A 202 -7.60 13.86 11.20
CA LYS A 202 -8.31 14.83 12.04
C LYS A 202 -7.43 16.04 12.32
N LEU A 203 -6.15 15.86 12.62
CA LEU A 203 -5.17 16.94 12.82
C LEU A 203 -4.92 17.71 11.53
N LYS A 204 -4.76 17.05 10.39
CA LYS A 204 -4.64 17.71 9.09
C LYS A 204 -5.85 18.61 8.81
N LYS A 205 -7.05 18.13 9.05
CA LYS A 205 -8.28 18.90 8.90
C LYS A 205 -8.33 20.11 9.86
N TYR A 206 -7.86 19.92 11.09
CA TYR A 206 -7.86 20.98 12.11
C TYR A 206 -6.84 22.08 11.79
N TYR A 207 -5.65 21.71 11.29
CA TYR A 207 -4.59 22.66 10.94
C TYR A 207 -4.62 23.14 9.48
N GLY A 208 -5.67 22.81 8.71
CA GLY A 208 -5.75 23.17 7.29
C GLY A 208 -4.70 22.49 6.40
N LEU A 209 -3.92 21.56 6.95
CA LEU A 209 -2.90 20.82 6.23
C LEU A 209 -3.61 19.78 5.32
N GLY A 210 -3.74 20.09 4.06
CA GLY A 210 -4.43 19.25 3.08
C GLY A 210 -5.70 19.86 2.52
N ASP A 211 -5.89 21.16 2.69
CA ASP A 211 -6.87 21.90 1.90
C ASP A 211 -6.46 21.81 0.43
N PRO A 212 -7.30 21.20 -0.43
CA PRO A 212 -7.01 21.17 -1.87
C PRO A 212 -6.86 22.56 -2.48
N ASN A 213 -7.39 23.61 -1.83
CA ASN A 213 -7.22 24.98 -2.27
C ASN A 213 -5.80 25.53 -2.05
N LEU A 214 -5.00 24.93 -1.17
CA LEU A 214 -3.58 25.27 -1.02
C LEU A 214 -2.76 24.86 -2.26
N TYR A 215 -3.19 23.85 -3.00
CA TYR A 215 -2.52 23.39 -4.24
C TYR A 215 -2.97 24.15 -5.49
N ASN A 216 -4.12 24.84 -5.43
CA ASN A 216 -4.62 25.67 -6.55
C ASN A 216 -3.83 26.98 -6.74
N ASN A 217 -2.95 27.33 -5.79
CA ASN A 217 -2.09 28.53 -5.89
C ASN A 217 -0.72 28.24 -6.52
N PHE A 218 -0.40 27.01 -6.86
CA PHE A 218 0.75 26.72 -7.69
C PHE A 218 0.34 26.84 -9.16
N ASN A 219 0.37 28.05 -9.70
CA ASN A 219 0.41 28.28 -11.12
C ASN A 219 1.70 27.65 -11.64
N PHE A 220 1.58 26.49 -12.28
CA PHE A 220 2.64 25.97 -13.12
C PHE A 220 2.70 26.86 -14.36
N LEU A 221 3.73 27.73 -14.39
CA LEU A 221 4.22 28.38 -15.62
C LEU A 221 4.83 27.32 -16.53
#